data_046d83d9fa7d4952862f0aad8a75b11c
#
_entry.id   046d83d9fa7d4952862f0aad8a75b11c
#
_cell.length_a   1.000
_cell.length_b   1.000
_cell.length_c   1.000
_cell.angle_alpha   90.00
_cell.angle_beta   90.00
_cell.angle_gamma   90.00
#
_symmetry.space_group_name_H-M   'P 1'
#
loop_
_entity.id
_entity.type
_entity.pdbx_description
1 polymer ?
#
loop_
_entity_poly.entity_id
_entity_poly.type
_entity_poly.pdbx_seq_one_letter_code
_entity_poly.pdbx_strand_id
1 'polypeptide(L)'
;MRERKTDDAFKENVSRYGRLIVNHLSILVKLTGIHGSINEAMINAASRLLSDLEPFIGEEGELELRMVEGSFFIEDTRVKASLSDVDNFEFLAGEFKKRRIGVLTFRAPLQSDDLIYLAYSIKGGAEASEIQSLLESKLTKGIAIGGPIFFDKKDSLDMSDAKEVATRLYTIGLSAVKEIDSSAREGKPINVRKVKRVVHAIVDNILMDETYILGFTTLKNFENYLYNHMLNTAILSIGIGKRINLPRNQLSRLGIAAIFHDVGKAEMPVSILNKPSELNSEELGLMMRHPVDGVRMLMRAKDLSDISVISMLVSLEHHINYDGSGYPELSNKRTPNICSRIISIADYYDALTSGKVYKRTAYSPENSL
;
A
#
# COMPACT_ATOMS: atom_id res chain seq x y z
N MET A 1 -25.67 2.90 17.73
CA MET A 1 -26.13 3.92 16.76
C MET A 1 -25.33 5.24 16.86
N ARG A 2 -24.86 5.66 18.03
CA ARG A 2 -23.94 6.81 18.20
C ARG A 2 -22.52 6.52 17.67
N GLU A 3 -21.95 5.35 17.94
CA GLU A 3 -20.60 4.96 17.49
C GLU A 3 -20.45 4.90 15.96
N ARG A 4 -21.45 4.39 15.22
CA ARG A 4 -21.41 4.38 13.74
C ARG A 4 -21.42 5.77 13.11
N LYS A 5 -22.15 6.74 13.71
CA LYS A 5 -22.16 8.11 13.20
C LYS A 5 -20.85 8.85 13.42
N THR A 6 -20.12 8.55 14.49
CA THR A 6 -18.80 9.11 14.77
C THR A 6 -17.72 8.53 13.84
N ASP A 7 -17.76 7.23 13.51
CA ASP A 7 -16.83 6.57 12.59
C ASP A 7 -16.97 7.08 11.13
N ASP A 8 -18.20 7.27 10.67
CA ASP A 8 -18.47 7.82 9.33
C ASP A 8 -17.99 9.28 9.18
N ALA A 9 -18.24 10.12 10.20
CA ALA A 9 -17.76 11.51 10.21
C ALA A 9 -16.23 11.59 10.27
N PHE A 10 -15.59 10.71 11.02
CA PHE A 10 -14.14 10.63 11.09
C PHE A 10 -13.53 10.24 9.74
N LYS A 11 -14.06 9.20 9.08
CA LYS A 11 -13.60 8.78 7.74
C LYS A 11 -13.80 9.86 6.68
N GLU A 12 -14.89 10.61 6.76
CA GLU A 12 -15.14 11.76 5.89
C GLU A 12 -14.08 12.84 6.10
N ASN A 13 -13.75 13.16 7.36
CA ASN A 13 -12.68 14.10 7.70
C ASN A 13 -11.32 13.61 7.19
N VAL A 14 -10.96 12.33 7.37
CA VAL A 14 -9.70 11.78 6.82
C VAL A 14 -9.66 11.88 5.31
N SER A 15 -10.76 11.58 4.61
CA SER A 15 -10.84 11.72 3.14
C SER A 15 -10.65 13.16 2.68
N ARG A 16 -11.15 14.15 3.44
CA ARG A 16 -11.11 15.56 3.11
C ARG A 16 -9.81 16.23 3.50
N TYR A 17 -9.34 16.04 4.72
CA TYR A 17 -8.22 16.77 5.32
C TYR A 17 -6.92 15.97 5.35
N GLY A 18 -6.96 14.63 5.38
CA GLY A 18 -5.75 13.82 5.54
C GLY A 18 -4.69 14.13 4.48
N ARG A 19 -5.11 14.28 3.23
CA ARG A 19 -4.22 14.68 2.13
C ARG A 19 -3.62 16.07 2.36
N LEU A 20 -4.43 17.03 2.81
CA LEU A 20 -3.99 18.39 3.07
C LEU A 20 -2.97 18.44 4.21
N ILE A 21 -3.19 17.67 5.28
CA ILE A 21 -2.27 17.56 6.42
C ILE A 21 -0.89 17.09 5.96
N VAL A 22 -0.80 15.99 5.20
CA VAL A 22 0.48 15.48 4.70
C VAL A 22 1.15 16.49 3.77
N ASN A 23 0.36 17.11 2.87
CA ASN A 23 0.86 18.08 1.91
C ASN A 23 1.39 19.35 2.60
N HIS A 24 0.62 19.95 3.51
CA HIS A 24 1.02 21.17 4.20
C HIS A 24 2.19 20.92 5.17
N LEU A 25 2.24 19.76 5.84
CA LEU A 25 3.39 19.37 6.64
C LEU A 25 4.65 19.24 5.78
N SER A 26 4.55 18.61 4.62
CA SER A 26 5.65 18.51 3.65
C SER A 26 6.15 19.87 3.19
N ILE A 27 5.22 20.77 2.82
CA ILE A 27 5.55 22.14 2.41
C ILE A 27 6.27 22.87 3.55
N LEU A 28 5.76 22.79 4.76
CA LEU A 28 6.36 23.43 5.93
C LEU A 28 7.80 22.94 6.16
N VAL A 29 8.03 21.62 6.10
CA VAL A 29 9.38 21.02 6.23
C VAL A 29 10.31 21.46 5.08
N LYS A 30 9.80 21.58 3.85
CA LYS A 30 10.59 22.10 2.70
C LYS A 30 11.01 23.55 2.93
N LEU A 31 10.11 24.40 3.39
CA LEU A 31 10.37 25.82 3.64
C LEU A 31 11.47 26.03 4.68
N THR A 32 11.51 25.21 5.74
CA THR A 32 12.59 25.30 6.76
C THR A 32 13.98 24.94 6.20
N GLY A 33 14.04 24.19 5.10
CA GLY A 33 15.30 23.88 4.42
C GLY A 33 15.80 24.97 3.47
N ILE A 34 14.93 25.91 3.08
CA ILE A 34 15.25 27.00 2.15
C ILE A 34 15.60 28.29 2.90
N HIS A 35 14.94 28.53 4.01
CA HIS A 35 15.03 29.78 4.77
C HIS A 35 15.66 29.55 6.15
N GLY A 36 16.70 30.31 6.47
CA GLY A 36 17.40 30.21 7.76
C GLY A 36 16.66 30.87 8.93
N SER A 37 15.58 31.62 8.69
CA SER A 37 14.76 32.30 9.70
C SER A 37 13.28 32.15 9.38
N ILE A 38 12.44 32.27 10.43
CA ILE A 38 10.98 32.24 10.29
C ILE A 38 10.54 33.41 9.42
N ASN A 39 9.70 33.14 8.43
CA ASN A 39 9.17 34.14 7.51
C ASN A 39 7.65 33.93 7.33
N GLU A 40 7.02 34.88 6.62
CA GLU A 40 5.58 34.91 6.40
C GLU A 40 5.07 33.63 5.68
N ALA A 41 5.85 33.07 4.74
CA ALA A 41 5.47 31.85 4.04
C ALA A 41 5.38 30.64 4.98
N MET A 42 6.30 30.54 5.95
CA MET A 42 6.29 29.48 6.96
C MET A 42 5.12 29.64 7.94
N ILE A 43 4.84 30.87 8.37
CA ILE A 43 3.71 31.17 9.26
C ILE A 43 2.40 30.80 8.57
N ASN A 44 2.24 31.19 7.30
CA ASN A 44 1.06 30.85 6.51
C ASN A 44 0.91 29.33 6.30
N ALA A 45 2.01 28.61 6.03
CA ALA A 45 1.99 27.15 5.88
C ALA A 45 1.62 26.45 7.21
N ALA A 46 2.17 26.89 8.33
CA ALA A 46 1.86 26.36 9.65
C ALA A 46 0.39 26.62 10.04
N SER A 47 -0.12 27.83 9.77
CA SER A 47 -1.53 28.17 10.03
C SER A 47 -2.51 27.33 9.21
N ARG A 48 -2.17 27.03 7.94
CA ARG A 48 -2.97 26.11 7.12
C ARG A 48 -2.95 24.69 7.68
N LEU A 49 -1.77 24.19 8.04
CA LEU A 49 -1.65 22.86 8.65
C LEU A 49 -2.45 22.78 9.95
N LEU A 50 -2.39 23.80 10.80
CA LEU A 50 -3.16 23.85 12.03
C LEU A 50 -4.67 23.80 11.75
N SER A 51 -5.15 24.56 10.78
CA SER A 51 -6.56 24.55 10.36
C SER A 51 -7.01 23.17 9.83
N ASP A 52 -6.12 22.44 9.15
CA ASP A 52 -6.44 21.06 8.68
C ASP A 52 -6.45 20.04 9.83
N LEU A 53 -5.72 20.29 10.92
CA LEU A 53 -5.68 19.44 12.11
C LEU A 53 -6.88 19.67 13.04
N GLU A 54 -7.43 20.89 13.07
CA GLU A 54 -8.54 21.27 13.98
C GLU A 54 -9.73 20.29 13.96
N PRO A 55 -10.21 19.79 12.81
CA PRO A 55 -11.33 18.84 12.77
C PRO A 55 -11.10 17.53 13.53
N PHE A 56 -9.85 17.20 13.85
CA PHE A 56 -9.46 15.96 14.52
C PHE A 56 -9.10 16.18 15.98
N ILE A 57 -8.37 17.28 16.29
CA ILE A 57 -7.84 17.50 17.64
C ILE A 57 -8.83 18.22 18.57
N GLY A 58 -9.77 19.03 18.04
CA GLY A 58 -10.81 19.71 18.82
C GLY A 58 -10.36 20.20 20.20
N GLU A 59 -11.24 20.09 21.21
CA GLU A 59 -10.90 20.47 22.59
C GLU A 59 -10.13 19.36 23.36
N GLU A 60 -10.38 18.09 23.08
CA GLU A 60 -9.79 16.95 23.78
C GLU A 60 -9.36 15.80 22.84
N GLY A 61 -9.43 16.02 21.53
CA GLY A 61 -9.08 15.01 20.53
C GLY A 61 -7.58 14.92 20.26
N GLU A 62 -7.20 13.81 19.63
CA GLU A 62 -5.85 13.62 19.11
C GLU A 62 -5.92 13.06 17.68
N LEU A 63 -4.87 13.35 16.91
CA LEU A 63 -4.64 12.78 15.59
C LEU A 63 -3.30 12.09 15.56
N GLU A 64 -3.28 10.85 15.13
CA GLU A 64 -2.08 10.08 14.92
C GLU A 64 -1.80 9.92 13.42
N LEU A 65 -0.74 10.57 12.93
CA LEU A 65 -0.22 10.41 11.58
C LEU A 65 0.90 9.37 11.61
N ARG A 66 0.65 8.20 11.05
CA ARG A 66 1.61 7.09 10.96
C ARG A 66 2.24 7.04 9.58
N MET A 67 3.54 6.77 9.53
CA MET A 67 4.24 6.45 8.29
C MET A 67 4.72 5.01 8.34
N VAL A 68 4.19 4.19 7.43
CA VAL A 68 4.52 2.78 7.31
C VAL A 68 4.88 2.49 5.86
N GLU A 69 6.12 2.05 5.63
CA GLU A 69 6.64 1.69 4.29
C GLU A 69 6.42 2.78 3.22
N GLY A 70 6.58 4.06 3.62
CA GLY A 70 6.45 5.21 2.72
C GLY A 70 5.02 5.65 2.43
N SER A 71 4.04 5.05 3.09
CA SER A 71 2.62 5.45 3.02
C SER A 71 2.20 6.09 4.34
N PHE A 72 1.35 7.11 4.27
CA PHE A 72 0.80 7.78 5.44
C PHE A 72 -0.58 7.24 5.80
N PHE A 73 -0.83 7.14 7.09
CA PHE A 73 -2.12 6.72 7.67
C PHE A 73 -2.51 7.71 8.75
N ILE A 74 -3.80 8.02 8.84
CA ILE A 74 -4.41 8.68 10.00
C ILE A 74 -5.22 7.63 10.71
N GLU A 75 -4.81 7.28 11.92
CA GLU A 75 -5.18 6.05 12.59
C GLU A 75 -5.01 4.84 11.64
N ASP A 76 -6.09 4.16 11.28
CA ASP A 76 -6.09 3.01 10.37
C ASP A 76 -6.46 3.38 8.92
N THR A 77 -6.76 4.65 8.65
CA THR A 77 -7.18 5.09 7.32
C THR A 77 -5.99 5.60 6.53
N ARG A 78 -5.70 4.95 5.41
CA ARG A 78 -4.61 5.40 4.52
C ARG A 78 -4.94 6.75 3.89
N VAL A 79 -3.98 7.68 4.00
CA VAL A 79 -4.06 8.99 3.35
C VAL A 79 -3.68 8.84 1.87
N LYS A 80 -4.57 9.29 1.00
CA LYS A 80 -4.38 9.20 -0.47
C LYS A 80 -3.76 10.50 -0.98
N ALA A 81 -2.63 10.41 -1.70
CA ALA A 81 -2.10 11.53 -2.46
C ALA A 81 -2.88 11.71 -3.78
N SER A 82 -2.94 12.94 -4.30
CA SER A 82 -3.33 13.20 -5.69
C SER A 82 -2.08 13.29 -6.56
N LEU A 83 -2.23 13.28 -7.88
CA LEU A 83 -1.11 13.41 -8.81
C LEU A 83 -0.26 14.67 -8.56
N SER A 84 -0.89 15.76 -8.08
CA SER A 84 -0.19 17.01 -7.74
C SER A 84 0.61 16.96 -6.43
N ASP A 85 0.35 15.98 -5.57
CA ASP A 85 0.89 15.93 -4.21
C ASP A 85 1.96 14.83 -4.03
N VAL A 86 2.20 14.00 -5.06
CA VAL A 86 3.14 12.87 -5.04
C VAL A 86 4.51 13.29 -4.52
N ASP A 87 5.08 14.34 -5.10
CA ASP A 87 6.41 14.85 -4.73
C ASP A 87 6.47 15.30 -3.26
N ASN A 88 5.38 15.80 -2.70
CA ASN A 88 5.30 16.19 -1.31
C ASN A 88 5.21 14.98 -0.38
N PHE A 89 4.43 13.97 -0.76
CA PHE A 89 4.30 12.72 -0.02
C PHE A 89 5.62 11.94 0.00
N GLU A 90 6.28 11.79 -1.16
CA GLU A 90 7.57 11.10 -1.26
C GLU A 90 8.66 11.84 -0.47
N PHE A 91 8.70 13.18 -0.56
CA PHE A 91 9.64 13.98 0.20
C PHE A 91 9.45 13.77 1.71
N LEU A 92 8.22 13.91 2.21
CA LEU A 92 7.96 13.77 3.65
C LEU A 92 8.24 12.35 4.14
N ALA A 93 7.86 11.32 3.37
CA ALA A 93 8.19 9.94 3.68
C ALA A 93 9.70 9.70 3.72
N GLY A 94 10.45 10.32 2.79
CA GLY A 94 11.91 10.29 2.77
C GLY A 94 12.52 10.93 4.03
N GLU A 95 12.02 12.09 4.47
CA GLU A 95 12.48 12.73 5.70
C GLU A 95 12.12 11.91 6.95
N PHE A 96 10.91 11.35 7.03
CA PHE A 96 10.52 10.46 8.13
C PHE A 96 11.42 9.23 8.22
N LYS A 97 11.71 8.59 7.08
CA LYS A 97 12.61 7.43 7.01
C LYS A 97 14.02 7.78 7.49
N LYS A 98 14.58 8.91 7.03
CA LYS A 98 15.92 9.38 7.43
C LYS A 98 16.03 9.65 8.93
N ARG A 99 14.94 10.15 9.56
CA ARG A 99 14.88 10.53 10.98
C ARG A 99 14.32 9.44 11.87
N ARG A 100 14.00 8.28 11.30
CA ARG A 100 13.37 7.17 12.00
C ARG A 100 12.07 7.56 12.69
N ILE A 101 11.28 8.45 12.07
CA ILE A 101 9.94 8.83 12.51
C ILE A 101 8.95 7.82 11.95
N GLY A 102 8.17 7.17 12.82
CA GLY A 102 7.08 6.28 12.44
C GLY A 102 5.72 6.88 12.73
N VAL A 103 5.63 7.70 13.77
CA VAL A 103 4.37 8.28 14.25
C VAL A 103 4.57 9.73 14.62
N LEU A 104 3.63 10.59 14.22
CA LEU A 104 3.42 11.93 14.77
C LEU A 104 2.03 11.99 15.38
N THR A 105 1.95 12.35 16.65
CA THR A 105 0.68 12.58 17.34
C THR A 105 0.49 14.06 17.57
N PHE A 106 -0.66 14.59 17.20
CA PHE A 106 -1.07 15.97 17.42
C PHE A 106 -2.24 16.04 18.41
N ARG A 107 -2.17 16.95 19.40
CA ARG A 107 -3.17 17.13 20.46
C ARG A 107 -3.38 18.60 20.75
N ALA A 108 -4.54 18.96 21.26
CA ALA A 108 -4.76 20.28 21.82
C ALA A 108 -4.07 20.44 23.21
N PRO A 109 -3.56 21.62 23.58
CA PRO A 109 -3.45 22.81 22.74
C PRO A 109 -2.25 22.72 21.78
N LEU A 110 -2.45 23.16 20.54
CA LEU A 110 -1.43 23.20 19.50
C LEU A 110 -1.41 24.58 18.84
N GLN A 111 -0.23 25.14 18.60
CA GLN A 111 -0.04 26.44 17.98
C GLN A 111 0.80 26.35 16.71
N SER A 112 0.70 27.37 15.84
CA SER A 112 1.50 27.41 14.60
C SER A 112 3.01 27.38 14.87
N ASP A 113 3.47 27.99 15.97
CA ASP A 113 4.89 27.98 16.36
C ASP A 113 5.38 26.58 16.71
N ASP A 114 4.53 25.71 17.30
CA ASP A 114 4.86 24.32 17.60
C ASP A 114 5.11 23.53 16.30
N LEU A 115 4.30 23.77 15.28
CA LEU A 115 4.42 23.14 13.97
C LEU A 115 5.67 23.62 13.21
N ILE A 116 5.99 24.90 13.29
CA ILE A 116 7.22 25.46 12.72
C ILE A 116 8.44 24.83 13.41
N TYR A 117 8.42 24.73 14.73
CA TYR A 117 9.49 24.13 15.49
C TYR A 117 9.68 22.62 15.16
N LEU A 118 8.57 21.89 15.05
CA LEU A 118 8.58 20.50 14.56
C LEU A 118 9.27 20.39 13.20
N ALA A 119 8.90 21.24 12.26
CA ALA A 119 9.44 21.24 10.90
C ALA A 119 10.96 21.52 10.88
N TYR A 120 11.44 22.47 11.67
CA TYR A 120 12.88 22.71 11.86
C TYR A 120 13.59 21.50 12.45
N SER A 121 12.99 20.87 13.46
CA SER A 121 13.58 19.69 14.11
C SER A 121 13.69 18.51 13.14
N ILE A 122 12.67 18.27 12.31
CA ILE A 122 12.72 17.28 11.24
C ILE A 122 13.83 17.60 10.23
N LYS A 123 13.97 18.85 9.80
CA LYS A 123 14.96 19.26 8.82
C LYS A 123 16.37 19.32 9.38
N GLY A 124 16.53 19.66 10.67
CA GLY A 124 17.82 19.85 11.36
C GLY A 124 18.67 18.59 11.54
N GLY A 125 18.16 17.41 11.24
CA GLY A 125 18.95 16.19 11.16
C GLY A 125 18.84 15.25 12.37
N ALA A 126 18.11 15.64 13.39
CA ALA A 126 17.90 14.81 14.58
C ALA A 126 17.06 13.56 14.30
N GLU A 127 17.29 12.46 15.02
CA GLU A 127 16.43 11.27 15.01
C GLU A 127 15.16 11.49 15.86
N ALA A 128 14.15 10.63 15.69
CA ALA A 128 12.84 10.75 16.35
C ALA A 128 12.94 10.95 17.88
N SER A 129 13.81 10.21 18.56
CA SER A 129 14.03 10.30 20.01
C SER A 129 14.63 11.65 20.44
N GLU A 130 15.55 12.19 19.65
CA GLU A 130 16.16 13.50 19.89
C GLU A 130 15.14 14.62 19.64
N ILE A 131 14.33 14.50 18.57
CA ILE A 131 13.26 15.47 18.29
C ILE A 131 12.23 15.46 19.42
N GLN A 132 11.84 14.29 19.92
CA GLN A 132 10.94 14.18 21.07
C GLN A 132 11.50 14.88 22.31
N SER A 133 12.78 14.67 22.63
CA SER A 133 13.44 15.33 23.76
C SER A 133 13.52 16.84 23.57
N LEU A 134 13.73 17.32 22.35
CA LEU A 134 13.73 18.75 22.02
C LEU A 134 12.34 19.39 22.18
N LEU A 135 11.27 18.70 21.73
CA LEU A 135 9.89 19.16 21.93
C LEU A 135 9.52 19.22 23.40
N GLU A 136 9.89 18.22 24.21
CA GLU A 136 9.67 18.20 25.66
C GLU A 136 10.41 19.34 26.38
N SER A 137 11.66 19.63 25.97
CA SER A 137 12.45 20.74 26.55
C SER A 137 11.82 22.10 26.32
N LYS A 138 11.06 22.29 25.26
CA LYS A 138 10.33 23.52 24.91
C LYS A 138 8.90 23.56 25.44
N LEU A 139 8.50 22.58 26.28
CA LEU A 139 7.14 22.48 26.83
C LEU A 139 6.03 22.38 25.75
N THR A 140 6.37 21.93 24.56
CA THR A 140 5.41 21.67 23.49
C THR A 140 4.61 20.42 23.82
N LYS A 141 3.45 20.60 24.45
CA LYS A 141 2.59 19.48 24.89
C LYS A 141 1.72 18.89 23.79
N GLY A 142 1.53 19.63 22.70
CA GLY A 142 0.62 19.30 21.61
C GLY A 142 1.18 18.32 20.57
N ILE A 143 2.48 17.95 20.64
CA ILE A 143 3.12 17.08 19.65
C ILE A 143 3.91 15.99 20.36
N ALA A 144 3.70 14.73 19.92
CA ALA A 144 4.53 13.62 20.31
C ALA A 144 5.06 12.88 19.07
N ILE A 145 6.28 12.33 19.17
CA ILE A 145 6.95 11.61 18.09
C ILE A 145 7.29 10.20 18.53
N GLY A 146 6.86 9.22 17.75
CA GLY A 146 7.22 7.82 17.90
C GLY A 146 8.25 7.38 16.86
N GLY A 147 9.10 6.44 17.28
CA GLY A 147 10.06 5.79 16.39
C GLY A 147 9.38 4.98 15.28
N PRO A 148 10.19 4.42 14.35
CA PRO A 148 9.67 3.59 13.28
C PRO A 148 8.83 2.45 13.85
N ILE A 149 7.69 2.20 13.25
CA ILE A 149 6.92 1.02 13.55
C ILE A 149 7.67 -0.17 12.93
N PHE A 150 8.53 -0.79 13.73
CA PHE A 150 9.20 -2.04 13.34
C PHE A 150 8.30 -3.20 13.76
N PHE A 151 8.10 -4.11 12.85
CA PHE A 151 7.50 -5.40 13.18
C PHE A 151 8.59 -6.26 13.83
N ASP A 152 8.73 -6.15 15.15
CA ASP A 152 9.68 -6.98 15.88
C ASP A 152 9.18 -8.43 15.92
N LYS A 153 10.10 -9.38 15.76
CA LYS A 153 9.82 -10.82 15.71
C LYS A 153 9.20 -11.40 16.99
N LYS A 154 9.05 -10.58 18.03
CA LYS A 154 8.60 -11.00 19.36
C LYS A 154 7.21 -10.53 19.77
N ASP A 155 6.62 -9.60 19.05
CA ASP A 155 5.22 -9.26 19.32
C ASP A 155 4.35 -10.41 18.83
N SER A 156 4.04 -11.31 19.73
CA SER A 156 2.86 -12.14 19.60
C SER A 156 1.72 -11.19 19.29
N LEU A 157 1.23 -11.25 18.03
CA LEU A 157 0.06 -10.51 17.60
C LEU A 157 -1.01 -10.70 18.68
N ASP A 158 -1.22 -9.67 19.50
CA ASP A 158 -2.37 -9.64 20.36
C ASP A 158 -3.58 -9.53 19.45
N MET A 159 -4.26 -10.66 19.27
CA MET A 159 -5.38 -10.84 18.34
C MET A 159 -6.63 -10.10 18.81
N SER A 160 -6.51 -9.23 19.79
CA SER A 160 -7.65 -8.50 20.36
C SER A 160 -8.23 -7.45 19.41
N ASP A 161 -7.46 -6.97 18.41
CA ASP A 161 -7.93 -6.07 17.37
C ASP A 161 -7.68 -6.62 15.95
N ALA A 162 -8.66 -7.37 15.45
CA ALA A 162 -8.61 -7.98 14.11
C ALA A 162 -8.37 -6.96 12.98
N LYS A 163 -8.85 -5.73 13.15
CA LYS A 163 -8.65 -4.64 12.19
C LYS A 163 -7.18 -4.20 12.15
N GLU A 164 -6.54 -4.05 13.32
CA GLU A 164 -5.13 -3.68 13.40
C GLU A 164 -4.24 -4.77 12.77
N VAL A 165 -4.53 -6.03 13.07
CA VAL A 165 -3.83 -7.18 12.47
C VAL A 165 -3.96 -7.15 10.95
N ALA A 166 -5.16 -6.96 10.42
CA ALA A 166 -5.41 -6.89 8.99
C ALA A 166 -4.68 -5.70 8.34
N THR A 167 -4.66 -4.52 9.00
CA THR A 167 -3.93 -3.33 8.55
C THR A 167 -2.43 -3.60 8.45
N ARG A 168 -1.87 -4.21 9.48
CA ARG A 168 -0.45 -4.60 9.51
C ARG A 168 -0.12 -5.58 8.40
N LEU A 169 -0.91 -6.64 8.23
CA LEU A 169 -0.70 -7.65 7.20
C LEU A 169 -0.76 -7.06 5.80
N TYR A 170 -1.74 -6.20 5.53
CA TYR A 170 -1.88 -5.52 4.24
C TYR A 170 -0.65 -4.64 3.94
N THR A 171 -0.20 -3.88 4.92
CA THR A 171 0.98 -2.99 4.79
C THR A 171 2.27 -3.78 4.53
N ILE A 172 2.50 -4.87 5.29
CA ILE A 172 3.67 -5.75 5.08
C ILE A 172 3.57 -6.40 3.70
N GLY A 173 2.36 -6.79 3.28
CA GLY A 173 2.10 -7.32 1.95
C GLY A 173 2.52 -6.37 0.84
N LEU A 174 2.11 -5.09 0.93
CA LEU A 174 2.52 -4.06 -0.03
C LEU A 174 4.04 -3.89 -0.10
N SER A 175 4.72 -3.88 1.07
CA SER A 175 6.17 -3.81 1.12
C SER A 175 6.83 -5.01 0.42
N ALA A 176 6.30 -6.21 0.64
CA ALA A 176 6.84 -7.42 0.01
C ALA A 176 6.66 -7.39 -1.52
N VAL A 177 5.51 -6.92 -2.01
CA VAL A 177 5.24 -6.80 -3.46
C VAL A 177 6.14 -5.74 -4.10
N LYS A 178 6.34 -4.58 -3.45
CA LYS A 178 7.27 -3.54 -3.94
C LYS A 178 8.70 -4.05 -4.05
N GLU A 179 9.16 -4.82 -3.06
CA GLU A 179 10.50 -5.42 -3.08
C GLU A 179 10.65 -6.44 -4.22
N ILE A 180 9.59 -7.20 -4.54
CA ILE A 180 9.58 -8.10 -5.69
C ILE A 180 9.77 -7.32 -6.99
N ASP A 181 8.94 -6.30 -7.24
CA ASP A 181 9.00 -5.51 -8.48
C ASP A 181 10.37 -4.82 -8.64
N SER A 182 10.88 -4.18 -7.57
CA SER A 182 12.21 -3.56 -7.59
C SER A 182 13.31 -4.58 -7.89
N SER A 183 13.31 -5.72 -7.19
CA SER A 183 14.30 -6.78 -7.41
C SER A 183 14.21 -7.34 -8.83
N ALA A 184 13.00 -7.53 -9.33
CA ALA A 184 12.74 -8.03 -10.68
C ALA A 184 13.28 -7.06 -11.75
N ARG A 185 12.98 -5.75 -11.64
CA ARG A 185 13.48 -4.70 -12.54
C ARG A 185 14.99 -4.55 -12.53
N GLU A 186 15.60 -4.72 -11.36
CA GLU A 186 17.05 -4.61 -11.18
C GLU A 186 17.80 -5.92 -11.53
N GLY A 187 17.09 -6.97 -11.94
CA GLY A 187 17.66 -8.29 -12.19
C GLY A 187 18.24 -8.97 -10.93
N LYS A 188 17.83 -8.52 -9.75
CA LYS A 188 18.25 -9.07 -8.46
C LYS A 188 17.42 -10.29 -8.06
N PRO A 189 17.95 -11.17 -7.20
CA PRO A 189 17.19 -12.31 -6.70
C PRO A 189 15.96 -11.86 -5.89
N ILE A 190 14.82 -12.45 -6.18
CA ILE A 190 13.56 -12.19 -5.46
C ILE A 190 13.58 -12.88 -4.10
N ASN A 191 13.20 -12.16 -3.04
CA ASN A 191 13.11 -12.68 -1.68
C ASN A 191 11.79 -13.46 -1.45
N VAL A 192 11.72 -14.67 -1.97
CA VAL A 192 10.53 -15.53 -1.87
C VAL A 192 10.15 -15.88 -0.43
N ARG A 193 11.12 -15.93 0.48
CA ARG A 193 10.87 -16.25 1.91
C ARG A 193 10.04 -15.18 2.59
N LYS A 194 10.25 -13.90 2.25
CA LYS A 194 9.43 -12.79 2.76
C LYS A 194 7.98 -12.94 2.28
N VAL A 195 7.78 -13.20 0.99
CA VAL A 195 6.46 -13.44 0.38
C VAL A 195 5.73 -14.59 1.07
N LYS A 196 6.39 -15.73 1.22
CA LYS A 196 5.82 -16.92 1.91
C LYS A 196 5.32 -16.56 3.31
N ARG A 197 6.13 -15.85 4.11
CA ARG A 197 5.73 -15.45 5.47
C ARG A 197 4.49 -14.56 5.47
N VAL A 198 4.47 -13.57 4.59
CA VAL A 198 3.33 -12.65 4.47
C VAL A 198 2.07 -13.39 4.04
N VAL A 199 2.15 -14.21 3.00
CA VAL A 199 1.00 -14.98 2.50
C VAL A 199 0.49 -15.95 3.57
N HIS A 200 1.36 -16.64 4.31
CA HIS A 200 0.93 -17.52 5.39
C HIS A 200 0.16 -16.75 6.48
N ALA A 201 0.64 -15.56 6.87
CA ALA A 201 -0.05 -14.72 7.84
C ALA A 201 -1.39 -14.19 7.30
N ILE A 202 -1.48 -13.84 6.02
CA ILE A 202 -2.75 -13.45 5.37
C ILE A 202 -3.73 -14.64 5.36
N VAL A 203 -3.26 -15.85 5.01
CA VAL A 203 -4.11 -17.05 5.03
C VAL A 203 -4.64 -17.32 6.44
N ASP A 204 -3.79 -17.25 7.46
CA ASP A 204 -4.21 -17.47 8.84
C ASP A 204 -5.23 -16.43 9.29
N ASN A 205 -5.03 -15.15 8.93
CA ASN A 205 -6.00 -14.09 9.20
C ASN A 205 -7.34 -14.35 8.48
N ILE A 206 -7.32 -14.69 7.19
CA ILE A 206 -8.55 -14.99 6.43
C ILE A 206 -9.28 -16.22 7.00
N LEU A 207 -8.55 -17.23 7.47
CA LEU A 207 -9.17 -18.41 8.08
C LEU A 207 -9.85 -18.09 9.40
N MET A 208 -9.33 -17.13 10.16
CA MET A 208 -9.93 -16.68 11.43
C MET A 208 -11.08 -15.69 11.19
N ASP A 209 -10.78 -14.54 10.61
CA ASP A 209 -11.74 -13.50 10.25
C ASP A 209 -11.28 -12.77 8.97
N GLU A 210 -12.05 -12.94 7.91
CA GLU A 210 -11.74 -12.35 6.60
C GLU A 210 -12.24 -10.91 6.44
N THR A 211 -13.09 -10.44 7.36
CA THR A 211 -13.87 -9.20 7.19
C THR A 211 -12.99 -7.99 6.90
N TYR A 212 -11.99 -7.75 7.74
CA TYR A 212 -11.15 -6.56 7.62
C TYR A 212 -10.18 -6.65 6.46
N ILE A 213 -9.49 -7.78 6.27
CA ILE A 213 -8.48 -7.89 5.23
C ILE A 213 -9.09 -7.89 3.83
N LEU A 214 -10.28 -8.47 3.64
CA LEU A 214 -11.05 -8.30 2.39
C LEU A 214 -11.54 -6.87 2.21
N GLY A 215 -11.89 -6.17 3.27
CA GLY A 215 -12.24 -4.75 3.23
C GLY A 215 -11.13 -3.89 2.64
N PHE A 216 -9.85 -4.22 2.86
CA PHE A 216 -8.73 -3.49 2.28
C PHE A 216 -8.64 -3.59 0.75
N THR A 217 -9.15 -4.65 0.14
CA THR A 217 -9.16 -4.79 -1.33
C THR A 217 -10.11 -3.78 -2.00
N THR A 218 -11.06 -3.20 -1.26
CA THR A 218 -11.96 -2.16 -1.77
C THR A 218 -11.34 -0.75 -1.74
N LEU A 219 -10.19 -0.58 -1.07
CA LEU A 219 -9.51 0.70 -0.96
C LEU A 219 -8.77 1.01 -2.26
N LYS A 220 -9.30 1.98 -3.00
CA LYS A 220 -8.77 2.39 -4.32
C LYS A 220 -7.58 3.35 -4.14
N ASN A 221 -6.42 2.99 -4.69
CA ASN A 221 -5.26 3.87 -4.70
C ASN A 221 -4.57 3.83 -6.07
N PHE A 222 -4.53 4.98 -6.75
CA PHE A 222 -3.97 5.11 -8.10
C PHE A 222 -2.43 5.07 -8.11
N GLU A 223 -1.76 5.59 -7.09
CA GLU A 223 -0.31 5.78 -7.09
C GLU A 223 0.53 4.50 -7.01
N ASN A 224 -0.02 3.46 -6.40
CA ASN A 224 0.63 2.16 -6.29
C ASN A 224 -0.27 1.08 -6.89
N TYR A 225 -0.99 1.41 -7.97
CA TYR A 225 -1.99 0.53 -8.57
C TYR A 225 -1.47 -0.89 -8.75
N LEU A 226 -0.29 -1.08 -9.38
CA LEU A 226 0.30 -2.39 -9.63
C LEU A 226 0.49 -3.21 -8.33
N TYR A 227 1.04 -2.59 -7.29
CA TYR A 227 1.33 -3.29 -6.03
C TYR A 227 0.07 -3.62 -5.24
N ASN A 228 -0.87 -2.67 -5.20
CA ASN A 228 -2.19 -2.91 -4.58
C ASN A 228 -2.91 -4.03 -5.33
N HIS A 229 -2.89 -3.99 -6.66
CA HIS A 229 -3.52 -4.99 -7.51
C HIS A 229 -2.96 -6.40 -7.26
N MET A 230 -1.65 -6.59 -7.27
CA MET A 230 -1.02 -7.88 -7.00
C MET A 230 -1.40 -8.42 -5.60
N LEU A 231 -1.40 -7.56 -4.58
CA LEU A 231 -1.78 -7.95 -3.22
C LEU A 231 -3.29 -8.23 -3.10
N ASN A 232 -4.13 -7.38 -3.68
CA ASN A 232 -5.58 -7.55 -3.67
C ASN A 232 -5.98 -8.85 -4.38
N THR A 233 -5.40 -9.11 -5.55
CA THR A 233 -5.62 -10.37 -6.29
C THR A 233 -5.25 -11.58 -5.43
N ALA A 234 -4.16 -11.51 -4.64
CA ALA A 234 -3.81 -12.59 -3.73
C ALA A 234 -4.83 -12.76 -2.59
N ILE A 235 -5.25 -11.68 -1.94
CA ILE A 235 -6.24 -11.70 -0.86
C ILE A 235 -7.58 -12.25 -1.38
N LEU A 236 -8.07 -11.74 -2.52
CA LEU A 236 -9.32 -12.19 -3.14
C LEU A 236 -9.24 -13.67 -3.55
N SER A 237 -8.12 -14.09 -4.14
CA SER A 237 -7.91 -15.50 -4.52
C SER A 237 -7.95 -16.43 -3.31
N ILE A 238 -7.32 -16.05 -2.18
CA ILE A 238 -7.37 -16.82 -0.94
C ILE A 238 -8.80 -16.86 -0.40
N GLY A 239 -9.53 -15.74 -0.46
CA GLY A 239 -10.95 -15.67 -0.07
C GLY A 239 -11.82 -16.62 -0.89
N ILE A 240 -11.67 -16.63 -2.23
CA ILE A 240 -12.36 -17.57 -3.12
C ILE A 240 -11.98 -19.01 -2.76
N GLY A 241 -10.68 -19.28 -2.61
CA GLY A 241 -10.17 -20.61 -2.25
C GLY A 241 -10.75 -21.11 -0.92
N LYS A 242 -10.89 -20.25 0.09
CA LYS A 242 -11.57 -20.57 1.36
C LYS A 242 -13.03 -20.96 1.13
N ARG A 243 -13.75 -20.22 0.30
CA ARG A 243 -15.18 -20.50 -0.01
C ARG A 243 -15.41 -21.85 -0.70
N ILE A 244 -14.42 -22.33 -1.46
CA ILE A 244 -14.47 -23.67 -2.06
C ILE A 244 -13.74 -24.72 -1.22
N ASN A 245 -13.47 -24.42 0.05
CA ASN A 245 -12.88 -25.32 1.05
C ASN A 245 -11.48 -25.85 0.70
N LEU A 246 -10.64 -25.06 0.04
CA LEU A 246 -9.23 -25.43 -0.14
C LEU A 246 -8.52 -25.51 1.21
N PRO A 247 -7.72 -26.56 1.44
CA PRO A 247 -6.94 -26.67 2.67
C PRO A 247 -5.85 -25.58 2.77
N ARG A 248 -5.46 -25.24 4.02
CA ARG A 248 -4.52 -24.13 4.32
C ARG A 248 -3.26 -24.13 3.46
N ASN A 249 -2.68 -25.31 3.21
CA ASN A 249 -1.47 -25.44 2.38
C ASN A 249 -1.72 -25.08 0.90
N GLN A 250 -2.90 -25.38 0.37
CA GLN A 250 -3.30 -24.98 -0.99
C GLN A 250 -3.64 -23.50 -1.05
N LEU A 251 -4.29 -22.93 -0.03
CA LEU A 251 -4.52 -21.48 0.09
C LEU A 251 -3.19 -20.71 0.08
N SER A 252 -2.18 -21.20 0.81
CA SER A 252 -0.86 -20.57 0.81
C SER A 252 -0.18 -20.63 -0.57
N ARG A 253 -0.26 -21.75 -1.27
CA ARG A 253 0.26 -21.87 -2.64
C ARG A 253 -0.48 -20.97 -3.62
N LEU A 254 -1.80 -20.87 -3.49
CA LEU A 254 -2.66 -20.01 -4.31
C LEU A 254 -2.28 -18.54 -4.10
N GLY A 255 -2.16 -18.08 -2.84
CA GLY A 255 -1.79 -16.70 -2.53
C GLY A 255 -0.38 -16.33 -3.00
N ILE A 256 0.60 -17.25 -2.87
CA ILE A 256 1.96 -17.04 -3.39
C ILE A 256 1.92 -16.91 -4.92
N ALA A 257 1.19 -17.80 -5.60
CA ALA A 257 1.06 -17.77 -7.05
C ALA A 257 0.36 -16.49 -7.52
N ALA A 258 -0.65 -16.00 -6.79
CA ALA A 258 -1.33 -14.76 -7.08
C ALA A 258 -0.41 -13.53 -6.91
N ILE A 259 0.49 -13.50 -5.93
CA ILE A 259 1.50 -12.43 -5.82
C ILE A 259 2.41 -12.41 -7.07
N PHE A 260 2.74 -13.56 -7.63
CA PHE A 260 3.68 -13.65 -8.75
C PHE A 260 3.02 -13.64 -10.14
N HIS A 261 1.69 -13.62 -10.25
CA HIS A 261 1.01 -13.76 -11.56
C HIS A 261 1.49 -12.71 -12.57
N ASP A 262 1.71 -11.49 -12.11
CA ASP A 262 2.06 -10.30 -12.89
C ASP A 262 3.54 -9.91 -12.83
N VAL A 263 4.40 -10.73 -12.25
CA VAL A 263 5.83 -10.38 -12.06
C VAL A 263 6.54 -10.03 -13.36
N GLY A 264 6.12 -10.58 -14.48
CA GLY A 264 6.67 -10.29 -15.82
C GLY A 264 6.44 -8.85 -16.29
N LYS A 265 5.51 -8.11 -15.68
CA LYS A 265 5.34 -6.67 -15.94
C LYS A 265 6.56 -5.84 -15.54
N ALA A 266 7.46 -6.38 -14.73
CA ALA A 266 8.73 -5.74 -14.40
C ALA A 266 9.67 -5.57 -15.62
N GLU A 267 9.55 -6.41 -16.66
CA GLU A 267 10.28 -6.25 -17.93
C GLU A 267 9.69 -5.14 -18.84
N MET A 268 8.51 -4.60 -18.48
CA MET A 268 7.83 -3.61 -19.30
C MET A 268 8.38 -2.20 -19.06
N PRO A 269 8.48 -1.37 -20.12
CA PRO A 269 8.74 0.06 -19.97
C PRO A 269 7.67 0.73 -19.10
N VAL A 270 8.13 1.53 -18.13
CA VAL A 270 7.25 2.27 -17.21
C VAL A 270 6.28 3.18 -17.96
N SER A 271 6.71 3.73 -19.11
CA SER A 271 5.87 4.56 -19.99
C SER A 271 4.64 3.83 -20.55
N ILE A 272 4.73 2.50 -20.75
CA ILE A 272 3.61 1.68 -21.21
C ILE A 272 2.71 1.33 -20.02
N LEU A 273 3.30 0.93 -18.89
CA LEU A 273 2.55 0.57 -17.67
C LEU A 273 1.70 1.73 -17.15
N ASN A 274 2.23 2.95 -17.19
CA ASN A 274 1.59 4.15 -16.66
C ASN A 274 0.94 5.03 -17.75
N LYS A 275 0.76 4.50 -18.96
CA LYS A 275 0.17 5.26 -20.05
C LYS A 275 -1.26 5.69 -19.71
N PRO A 276 -1.59 7.00 -19.78
CA PRO A 276 -2.91 7.50 -19.40
C PRO A 276 -3.99 7.31 -20.47
N SER A 277 -3.64 6.70 -21.61
CA SER A 277 -4.54 6.39 -22.73
C SER A 277 -4.52 4.90 -23.04
N GLU A 278 -5.39 4.46 -23.92
CA GLU A 278 -5.40 3.07 -24.41
C GLU A 278 -4.07 2.73 -25.10
N LEU A 279 -3.65 1.48 -24.96
CA LEU A 279 -2.46 0.95 -25.63
C LEU A 279 -2.75 0.79 -27.10
N ASN A 280 -1.80 1.17 -27.96
CA ASN A 280 -1.85 0.82 -29.37
C ASN A 280 -1.53 -0.69 -29.58
N SER A 281 -1.64 -1.17 -30.82
CA SER A 281 -1.44 -2.59 -31.13
C SER A 281 -0.04 -3.12 -30.78
N GLU A 282 1.01 -2.30 -30.97
CA GLU A 282 2.40 -2.68 -30.64
C GLU A 282 2.59 -2.75 -29.13
N GLU A 283 2.12 -1.73 -28.40
CA GLU A 283 2.16 -1.69 -26.93
C GLU A 283 1.35 -2.81 -26.30
N LEU A 284 0.18 -3.12 -26.87
CA LEU A 284 -0.65 -4.26 -26.44
C LEU A 284 0.10 -5.57 -26.66
N GLY A 285 0.76 -5.73 -27.83
CA GLY A 285 1.59 -6.88 -28.12
C GLY A 285 2.72 -7.07 -27.11
N LEU A 286 3.35 -5.98 -26.68
CA LEU A 286 4.34 -6.02 -25.60
C LEU A 286 3.70 -6.41 -24.28
N MET A 287 2.55 -5.81 -23.92
CA MET A 287 1.82 -6.15 -22.69
C MET A 287 1.46 -7.63 -22.63
N MET A 288 1.02 -8.22 -23.74
CA MET A 288 0.65 -9.64 -23.80
C MET A 288 1.82 -10.61 -23.62
N ARG A 289 3.05 -10.15 -23.54
CA ARG A 289 4.25 -10.98 -23.29
C ARG A 289 4.49 -11.24 -21.80
N HIS A 290 3.95 -10.40 -20.87
CA HIS A 290 4.27 -10.53 -19.45
C HIS A 290 4.01 -11.93 -18.85
N PRO A 291 3.03 -12.75 -19.29
CA PRO A 291 2.88 -14.11 -18.76
C PRO A 291 4.10 -14.99 -19.03
N VAL A 292 4.66 -14.91 -20.22
CA VAL A 292 5.86 -15.66 -20.62
C VAL A 292 7.11 -15.08 -19.95
N ASP A 293 7.23 -13.76 -19.89
CA ASP A 293 8.36 -13.09 -19.25
C ASP A 293 8.36 -13.37 -17.73
N GLY A 294 7.19 -13.43 -17.10
CA GLY A 294 7.03 -13.85 -15.71
C GLY A 294 7.54 -15.27 -15.44
N VAL A 295 7.20 -16.22 -16.29
CA VAL A 295 7.76 -17.58 -16.19
C VAL A 295 9.28 -17.55 -16.28
N ARG A 296 9.84 -16.83 -17.26
CA ARG A 296 11.29 -16.69 -17.43
C ARG A 296 11.97 -16.10 -16.19
N MET A 297 11.36 -15.08 -15.58
CA MET A 297 11.85 -14.48 -14.35
C MET A 297 11.82 -15.45 -13.18
N LEU A 298 10.72 -16.16 -12.99
CA LEU A 298 10.56 -17.16 -11.94
C LEU A 298 11.57 -18.32 -12.09
N MET A 299 11.87 -18.73 -13.32
CA MET A 299 12.90 -19.76 -13.59
C MET A 299 14.33 -19.31 -13.28
N ARG A 300 14.62 -18.00 -13.29
CA ARG A 300 15.93 -17.45 -12.93
C ARG A 300 16.13 -17.26 -11.43
N ALA A 301 15.09 -17.46 -10.61
CA ALA A 301 15.21 -17.33 -9.17
C ALA A 301 16.22 -18.35 -8.62
N LYS A 302 17.11 -17.91 -7.72
CA LYS A 302 18.20 -18.72 -7.17
C LYS A 302 17.74 -19.97 -6.44
N ASP A 303 16.51 -19.96 -5.94
CA ASP A 303 15.95 -21.06 -5.16
C ASP A 303 14.60 -21.50 -5.74
N LEU A 304 14.68 -22.34 -6.80
CA LEU A 304 13.49 -22.91 -7.45
C LEU A 304 12.66 -23.75 -6.47
N SER A 305 13.23 -24.27 -5.40
CA SER A 305 12.50 -25.00 -4.34
C SER A 305 11.52 -24.10 -3.61
N ASP A 306 11.78 -22.81 -3.60
CA ASP A 306 10.93 -21.81 -2.97
C ASP A 306 9.78 -21.32 -3.87
N ILE A 307 9.94 -21.42 -5.19
CA ILE A 307 8.90 -21.08 -6.18
C ILE A 307 8.23 -22.34 -6.66
N SER A 308 6.95 -22.48 -6.39
CA SER A 308 6.20 -23.67 -6.83
C SER A 308 5.96 -23.63 -8.34
N VAL A 309 5.90 -24.81 -8.96
CA VAL A 309 5.46 -24.98 -10.36
C VAL A 309 4.10 -24.30 -10.60
N ILE A 310 3.24 -24.26 -9.57
CA ILE A 310 1.94 -23.59 -9.63
C ILE A 310 2.11 -22.08 -9.88
N SER A 311 3.12 -21.41 -9.29
CA SER A 311 3.36 -19.98 -9.54
C SER A 311 3.74 -19.71 -11.00
N MET A 312 4.54 -20.59 -11.61
CA MET A 312 4.90 -20.50 -13.02
C MET A 312 3.70 -20.78 -13.93
N LEU A 313 2.90 -21.81 -13.60
CA LEU A 313 1.67 -22.11 -14.35
C LEU A 313 0.69 -20.94 -14.28
N VAL A 314 0.46 -20.38 -13.10
CA VAL A 314 -0.43 -19.22 -12.92
C VAL A 314 0.07 -18.02 -13.70
N SER A 315 1.37 -17.70 -13.61
CA SER A 315 1.96 -16.62 -14.41
C SER A 315 1.71 -16.81 -15.90
N LEU A 316 1.81 -18.04 -16.42
CA LEU A 316 1.56 -18.35 -17.82
C LEU A 316 0.07 -18.30 -18.20
N GLU A 317 -0.81 -18.80 -17.34
CA GLU A 317 -2.18 -19.18 -17.70
C GLU A 317 -3.26 -18.16 -17.27
N HIS A 318 -2.96 -17.16 -16.42
CA HIS A 318 -4.00 -16.31 -15.82
C HIS A 318 -4.80 -15.46 -16.81
N HIS A 319 -4.31 -15.30 -18.05
CA HIS A 319 -5.02 -14.68 -19.17
C HIS A 319 -5.53 -15.67 -20.21
N ILE A 320 -5.44 -16.97 -19.94
CA ILE A 320 -6.04 -17.99 -20.78
C ILE A 320 -7.45 -18.27 -20.27
N ASN A 321 -8.43 -18.17 -21.16
CA ASN A 321 -9.83 -18.45 -20.87
C ASN A 321 -10.09 -19.95 -20.66
N TYR A 322 -11.28 -20.28 -20.12
CA TYR A 322 -11.68 -21.65 -19.83
C TYR A 322 -11.66 -22.57 -21.10
N ASP A 323 -11.97 -22.00 -22.25
CA ASP A 323 -11.98 -22.69 -23.57
C ASP A 323 -10.60 -22.77 -24.23
N GLY A 324 -9.55 -22.26 -23.56
CA GLY A 324 -8.19 -22.20 -24.09
C GLY A 324 -7.93 -21.06 -25.07
N SER A 325 -8.86 -20.11 -25.20
CA SER A 325 -8.63 -18.82 -25.88
C SER A 325 -7.87 -17.86 -24.96
N GLY A 326 -7.59 -16.64 -25.43
CA GLY A 326 -6.81 -15.64 -24.66
C GLY A 326 -5.33 -15.70 -25.01
N TYR A 327 -4.46 -15.29 -24.06
CA TYR A 327 -3.02 -15.25 -24.30
C TYR A 327 -2.21 -15.74 -23.08
N PRO A 328 -0.97 -16.25 -23.30
CA PRO A 328 -0.35 -16.53 -24.58
C PRO A 328 -1.06 -17.70 -25.28
N GLU A 329 -1.03 -17.69 -26.60
CA GLU A 329 -1.56 -18.81 -27.37
C GLU A 329 -0.68 -20.06 -27.18
N LEU A 330 -1.28 -21.13 -26.70
CA LEU A 330 -0.59 -22.41 -26.50
C LEU A 330 -0.86 -23.35 -27.69
N SER A 331 0.20 -24.05 -28.13
CA SER A 331 0.08 -25.04 -29.24
C SER A 331 -0.93 -26.16 -28.93
N ASN A 332 -1.12 -26.45 -27.65
CA ASN A 332 -2.09 -27.44 -27.19
C ASN A 332 -3.12 -26.76 -26.29
N LYS A 333 -4.29 -26.42 -26.85
CA LYS A 333 -5.37 -25.77 -26.10
C LYS A 333 -5.87 -26.72 -24.99
N ARG A 334 -5.81 -26.22 -23.74
CA ARG A 334 -6.29 -26.98 -22.58
C ARG A 334 -6.95 -26.01 -21.61
N THR A 335 -7.86 -26.51 -20.81
CA THR A 335 -8.42 -25.76 -19.68
C THR A 335 -7.31 -25.40 -18.69
N PRO A 336 -7.18 -24.12 -18.30
CA PRO A 336 -6.19 -23.69 -17.31
C PRO A 336 -6.35 -24.39 -15.96
N ASN A 337 -5.25 -24.47 -15.21
CA ASN A 337 -5.24 -25.02 -13.85
C ASN A 337 -6.26 -24.28 -12.96
N ILE A 338 -6.83 -24.98 -11.97
CA ILE A 338 -7.83 -24.41 -11.07
C ILE A 338 -7.30 -23.14 -10.33
N CYS A 339 -6.01 -23.11 -9.95
CA CYS A 339 -5.41 -21.93 -9.33
C CYS A 339 -5.36 -20.76 -10.33
N SER A 340 -5.00 -21.01 -11.59
CA SER A 340 -4.98 -20.00 -12.65
C SER A 340 -6.38 -19.41 -12.88
N ARG A 341 -7.41 -20.23 -12.86
CA ARG A 341 -8.81 -19.83 -13.02
C ARG A 341 -9.29 -18.96 -11.85
N ILE A 342 -8.98 -19.37 -10.62
CA ILE A 342 -9.34 -18.58 -9.42
C ILE A 342 -8.65 -17.21 -9.48
N ILE A 343 -7.36 -17.18 -9.81
CA ILE A 343 -6.59 -15.95 -9.88
C ILE A 343 -7.08 -15.07 -11.02
N SER A 344 -7.41 -15.63 -12.19
CA SER A 344 -8.00 -14.88 -13.31
C SER A 344 -9.31 -14.17 -12.93
N ILE A 345 -10.18 -14.82 -12.14
CA ILE A 345 -11.42 -14.20 -11.63
C ILE A 345 -11.09 -13.06 -10.67
N ALA A 346 -10.18 -13.28 -9.72
CA ALA A 346 -9.78 -12.28 -8.74
C ALA A 346 -9.08 -11.07 -9.40
N ASP A 347 -8.20 -11.34 -10.37
CA ASP A 347 -7.49 -10.34 -11.18
C ASP A 347 -8.49 -9.45 -11.95
N TYR A 348 -9.41 -10.08 -12.67
CA TYR A 348 -10.42 -9.36 -13.45
C TYR A 348 -11.34 -8.52 -12.56
N TYR A 349 -11.80 -9.07 -11.43
CA TYR A 349 -12.63 -8.35 -10.47
C TYR A 349 -11.90 -7.13 -9.88
N ASP A 350 -10.66 -7.30 -9.41
CA ASP A 350 -9.88 -6.17 -8.89
C ASP A 350 -9.60 -5.13 -9.98
N ALA A 351 -9.29 -5.55 -11.20
CA ALA A 351 -9.07 -4.64 -12.32
C ALA A 351 -10.32 -3.83 -12.71
N LEU A 352 -11.53 -4.38 -12.57
CA LEU A 352 -12.78 -3.67 -12.84
C LEU A 352 -13.17 -2.72 -11.70
N THR A 353 -12.99 -3.15 -10.46
CA THR A 353 -13.38 -2.37 -9.26
C THR A 353 -12.31 -1.36 -8.85
N SER A 354 -11.04 -1.56 -9.21
CA SER A 354 -9.95 -0.60 -9.03
C SER A 354 -9.89 0.34 -10.21
N GLY A 355 -10.07 1.65 -10.01
CA GLY A 355 -9.99 2.63 -11.12
C GLY A 355 -8.59 2.61 -11.76
N LYS A 356 -8.51 2.41 -13.07
CA LYS A 356 -7.27 2.52 -13.85
C LYS A 356 -6.95 3.99 -14.17
N VAL A 357 -5.66 4.32 -14.38
CA VAL A 357 -5.18 5.68 -14.70
C VAL A 357 -5.93 6.29 -15.90
N TYR A 358 -6.33 5.47 -16.87
CA TYR A 358 -7.05 5.89 -18.09
C TYR A 358 -8.57 5.69 -18.03
N LYS A 359 -9.12 4.99 -17.03
CA LYS A 359 -10.55 4.76 -16.86
C LYS A 359 -10.96 5.25 -15.47
N ARG A 360 -11.41 6.50 -15.39
CA ARG A 360 -11.76 7.19 -14.13
C ARG A 360 -13.00 6.63 -13.41
N THR A 361 -13.80 5.83 -14.09
CA THR A 361 -15.00 5.18 -13.53
C THR A 361 -14.72 3.71 -13.28
N ALA A 362 -14.50 3.36 -12.02
CA ALA A 362 -14.54 1.96 -11.58
C ALA A 362 -15.99 1.48 -11.62
N TYR A 363 -16.21 0.22 -12.00
CA TYR A 363 -17.53 -0.41 -11.86
C TYR A 363 -17.85 -0.60 -10.36
N SER A 364 -19.14 -0.56 -10.01
CA SER A 364 -19.53 -1.01 -8.67
C SER A 364 -19.29 -2.51 -8.53
N PRO A 365 -19.07 -3.03 -7.31
CA PRO A 365 -18.90 -4.46 -7.09
C PRO A 365 -20.03 -5.29 -7.70
N GLU A 366 -21.28 -4.83 -7.61
CA GLU A 366 -22.46 -5.50 -8.16
C GLU A 366 -22.44 -5.56 -9.70
N ASN A 367 -21.88 -4.55 -10.37
CA ASN A 367 -21.78 -4.49 -11.83
C ASN A 367 -20.51 -5.19 -12.37
N SER A 368 -19.68 -5.73 -11.49
CA SER A 368 -18.43 -6.43 -11.82
C SER A 368 -18.57 -7.95 -11.73
N LEU A 369 -19.69 -8.43 -11.21
CA LEU A 369 -20.09 -9.82 -11.14
C LEU A 369 -21.05 -10.17 -12.26
#